data_aacb0e5790ffe38eb77a55a38a446633
#
_entry.id   aacb0e5790ffe38eb77a55a38a446633
#
_cell.length_a   1.000
_cell.length_b   1.000
_cell.length_c   1.000
_cell.angle_alpha   90.00
_cell.angle_beta   90.00
_cell.angle_gamma   90.00
#
_symmetry.space_group_name_H-M   'P 1'
#
loop_
_entity.id
_entity.type
_entity.pdbx_description
1 polymer ?
#
loop_
_entity_poly.entity_id
_entity_poly.type
_entity_poly.pdbx_seq_one_letter_code
_entity_poly.pdbx_strand_id
1 'polypeptide(L)'
;MTWSATLALAGADGEPVDLWRTLMSHGVADLPPNRIDEEARTLETTVAVPRGRPQTVIVREERDGKAALSGTAGKRSEAVLDGMRHILRLDEDLSEFYALAADDPDLQWVTQGAGRLMRSQTVYEDVVKTICTTNTAWSGTVRMVSAIVEHLGEPAAGAPADSPFGRAFPSPAAMAAAPESFYRDVARSGYRGAYLRSLAQSVASEEIDLEELATADPDDLSDDEVAACLLALPGVGPYAAAHIMMLIGRYSRLVLDSWTRPTYASLNGRKAKDTAIERRFRRYGRYSGLAFWLFLTRDWVAEPV
;
A
#
# COMPACT_ATOMS: atom_id res chain seq x y z
N MET A 1 23.23 -14.81 9.52
CA MET A 1 23.59 -15.19 8.13
C MET A 1 22.73 -14.34 7.21
N THR A 2 23.33 -13.79 6.17
CA THR A 2 22.59 -13.11 5.09
C THR A 2 22.17 -14.15 4.05
N TRP A 3 21.06 -13.91 3.36
CA TRP A 3 20.60 -14.74 2.26
C TRP A 3 20.25 -13.85 1.05
N SER A 4 20.22 -14.45 -0.14
CA SER A 4 19.80 -13.78 -1.37
C SER A 4 18.83 -14.65 -2.14
N ALA A 5 17.96 -14.00 -2.91
CA ALA A 5 17.02 -14.62 -3.83
C ALA A 5 16.72 -13.66 -4.99
N THR A 6 16.06 -14.16 -6.02
CA THR A 6 15.53 -13.36 -7.13
C THR A 6 14.05 -13.65 -7.32
N LEU A 7 13.28 -12.61 -7.67
CA LEU A 7 11.91 -12.73 -8.15
C LEU A 7 11.85 -12.26 -9.60
N ALA A 8 11.05 -12.92 -10.42
CA ALA A 8 10.68 -12.37 -11.72
C ALA A 8 9.81 -11.13 -11.54
N LEU A 9 10.10 -10.06 -12.27
CA LEU A 9 9.27 -8.87 -12.37
C LEU A 9 8.23 -9.08 -13.47
N ALA A 10 7.31 -9.99 -13.18
CA ALA A 10 6.19 -10.34 -14.04
C ALA A 10 4.94 -10.48 -13.17
N GLY A 11 3.81 -10.06 -13.69
CA GLY A 11 2.52 -10.26 -13.06
C GLY A 11 2.00 -11.68 -13.23
N ALA A 12 0.76 -11.93 -12.76
CA ALA A 12 0.20 -13.28 -12.73
C ALA A 12 -0.02 -13.88 -14.13
N ASP A 13 -0.26 -13.07 -15.16
CA ASP A 13 -0.39 -13.50 -16.56
C ASP A 13 0.90 -13.25 -17.38
N GLY A 14 2.01 -12.97 -16.70
CA GLY A 14 3.33 -12.75 -17.32
C GLY A 14 3.55 -11.33 -17.88
N GLU A 15 2.65 -10.40 -17.64
CA GLU A 15 2.78 -9.01 -18.04
C GLU A 15 3.96 -8.32 -17.29
N PRO A 16 4.65 -7.35 -17.93
CA PRO A 16 5.85 -6.75 -17.36
C PRO A 16 5.53 -5.98 -16.07
N VAL A 17 6.52 -5.88 -15.17
CA VAL A 17 6.46 -5.08 -13.94
C VAL A 17 7.64 -4.13 -13.90
N ASP A 18 7.38 -2.84 -13.86
CA ASP A 18 8.35 -1.80 -13.54
C ASP A 18 8.45 -1.68 -12.02
N LEU A 19 9.55 -2.18 -11.47
CA LEU A 19 9.75 -2.18 -10.02
C LEU A 19 9.77 -0.75 -9.46
N TRP A 20 10.46 0.17 -10.13
CA TRP A 20 10.60 1.53 -9.60
C TRP A 20 9.25 2.27 -9.57
N ARG A 21 8.45 2.14 -10.62
CA ARG A 21 7.10 2.70 -10.63
C ARG A 21 6.19 2.03 -9.60
N THR A 22 6.39 0.74 -9.30
CA THR A 22 5.68 0.03 -8.23
C THR A 22 6.05 0.60 -6.86
N LEU A 23 7.33 0.81 -6.58
CA LEU A 23 7.78 1.38 -5.30
C LEU A 23 7.30 2.82 -5.11
N MET A 24 7.29 3.62 -6.18
CA MET A 24 6.85 5.02 -6.17
C MET A 24 5.35 5.21 -6.44
N SER A 25 4.57 4.15 -6.35
CA SER A 25 3.17 4.16 -6.78
C SER A 25 2.24 5.06 -5.96
N HIS A 26 2.54 5.28 -4.69
CA HIS A 26 1.79 6.17 -3.80
C HIS A 26 2.59 6.50 -2.53
N GLY A 27 2.26 7.62 -1.87
CA GLY A 27 3.03 8.10 -0.71
C GLY A 27 3.00 7.17 0.51
N VAL A 28 1.94 6.39 0.71
CA VAL A 28 1.84 5.44 1.85
C VAL A 28 2.84 4.29 1.72
N ALA A 29 3.33 4.00 0.51
CA ALA A 29 4.33 2.98 0.25
C ALA A 29 5.63 3.17 1.04
N ASP A 30 6.07 4.42 1.25
CA ASP A 30 7.30 4.75 2.00
C ASP A 30 7.10 4.91 3.52
N LEU A 31 5.93 4.58 4.04
CA LEU A 31 5.72 4.60 5.50
C LEU A 31 6.29 3.34 6.16
N PRO A 32 6.93 3.45 7.36
CA PRO A 32 7.42 2.27 8.07
C PRO A 32 6.38 1.13 8.13
N PRO A 33 6.84 -0.12 8.03
CA PRO A 33 8.21 -0.65 8.07
C PRO A 33 9.03 -0.46 6.79
N ASN A 34 8.48 0.18 5.78
CA ASN A 34 9.14 0.41 4.50
C ASN A 34 10.04 1.63 4.55
N ARG A 35 11.14 1.56 3.79
CA ARG A 35 12.01 2.69 3.49
C ARG A 35 12.43 2.60 2.03
N ILE A 36 12.09 3.61 1.24
CA ILE A 36 12.47 3.72 -0.16
C ILE A 36 13.69 4.64 -0.23
N ASP A 37 14.78 4.13 -0.80
CA ASP A 37 15.96 4.93 -1.12
C ASP A 37 15.90 5.28 -2.60
N GLU A 38 15.60 6.55 -2.89
CA GLU A 38 15.44 7.05 -4.26
C GLU A 38 16.76 7.08 -5.03
N GLU A 39 17.90 7.34 -4.36
CA GLU A 39 19.21 7.38 -4.98
C GLU A 39 19.69 5.97 -5.36
N ALA A 40 19.57 5.03 -4.44
CA ALA A 40 19.92 3.63 -4.64
C ALA A 40 18.84 2.84 -5.41
N ARG A 41 17.64 3.40 -5.56
CA ARG A 41 16.42 2.77 -6.13
C ARG A 41 16.13 1.42 -5.47
N THR A 42 16.09 1.42 -4.13
CA THR A 42 15.85 0.22 -3.32
C THR A 42 14.67 0.40 -2.38
N LEU A 43 14.03 -0.71 -2.05
CA LEU A 43 13.11 -0.82 -0.94
C LEU A 43 13.77 -1.64 0.16
N GLU A 44 13.80 -1.13 1.39
CA GLU A 44 13.99 -1.92 2.60
C GLU A 44 12.64 -2.07 3.28
N THR A 45 12.26 -3.29 3.62
CA THR A 45 11.04 -3.57 4.38
C THR A 45 11.28 -4.71 5.38
N THR A 46 10.42 -4.80 6.41
CA THR A 46 10.50 -5.89 7.38
C THR A 46 9.20 -6.69 7.36
N VAL A 47 9.33 -7.94 6.93
CA VAL A 47 8.22 -8.88 6.74
C VAL A 47 8.02 -9.70 8.01
N ALA A 48 6.80 -9.74 8.53
CA ALA A 48 6.41 -10.69 9.57
C ALA A 48 6.40 -12.11 9.00
N VAL A 49 6.93 -13.06 9.78
CA VAL A 49 7.03 -14.47 9.38
C VAL A 49 6.14 -15.31 10.30
N PRO A 50 5.19 -16.08 9.77
CA PRO A 50 4.35 -16.93 10.60
C PRO A 50 5.17 -17.86 11.51
N ARG A 51 4.93 -17.81 12.82
CA ARG A 51 5.65 -18.60 13.83
C ARG A 51 7.18 -18.41 13.83
N GLY A 52 7.66 -17.28 13.30
CA GLY A 52 9.09 -16.96 13.23
C GLY A 52 9.34 -15.51 13.58
N ARG A 53 10.61 -15.11 13.66
CA ARG A 53 10.97 -13.70 13.82
C ARG A 53 10.85 -12.98 12.49
N PRO A 54 10.42 -11.71 12.48
CA PRO A 54 10.43 -10.89 11.30
C PRO A 54 11.79 -10.84 10.61
N GLN A 55 11.77 -10.63 9.30
CA GLN A 55 13.00 -10.53 8.50
C GLN A 55 13.00 -9.23 7.69
N THR A 56 14.09 -8.50 7.81
CA THR A 56 14.32 -7.32 6.97
C THR A 56 14.88 -7.75 5.62
N VAL A 57 14.23 -7.27 4.57
CA VAL A 57 14.55 -7.58 3.17
C VAL A 57 14.84 -6.29 2.44
N ILE A 58 15.92 -6.28 1.66
CA ILE A 58 16.24 -5.21 0.72
C ILE A 58 15.96 -5.73 -0.69
N VAL A 59 15.23 -4.94 -1.46
CA VAL A 59 14.84 -5.23 -2.84
C VAL A 59 15.46 -4.20 -3.76
N ARG A 60 16.00 -4.64 -4.88
CA ARG A 60 16.48 -3.78 -5.97
C ARG A 60 16.20 -4.44 -7.32
N GLU A 61 16.07 -3.63 -8.33
CA GLU A 61 15.96 -4.12 -9.70
C GLU A 61 17.30 -4.71 -10.17
N GLU A 62 17.23 -5.81 -10.90
CA GLU A 62 18.33 -6.40 -11.64
C GLU A 62 18.02 -6.36 -13.14
N ARG A 63 19.00 -6.79 -13.93
CA ARG A 63 18.80 -6.94 -15.38
C ARG A 63 17.81 -8.07 -15.68
N ASP A 64 17.30 -8.08 -16.89
CA ASP A 64 16.44 -9.15 -17.44
C ASP A 64 15.10 -9.34 -16.68
N GLY A 65 14.47 -8.24 -16.25
CA GLY A 65 13.14 -8.27 -15.64
C GLY A 65 13.12 -9.04 -14.30
N LYS A 66 14.14 -8.86 -13.46
CA LYS A 66 14.25 -9.51 -12.15
C LYS A 66 14.45 -8.48 -11.04
N ALA A 67 13.99 -8.83 -9.85
CA ALA A 67 14.35 -8.16 -8.62
C ALA A 67 15.26 -9.04 -7.78
N ALA A 68 16.40 -8.49 -7.32
CA ALA A 68 17.24 -9.11 -6.31
C ALA A 68 16.69 -8.82 -4.93
N LEU A 69 16.58 -9.83 -4.11
CA LEU A 69 16.23 -9.76 -2.71
C LEU A 69 17.43 -10.17 -1.85
N SER A 70 17.70 -9.40 -0.80
CA SER A 70 18.70 -9.77 0.21
C SER A 70 18.12 -9.63 1.61
N GLY A 71 18.18 -10.68 2.41
CA GLY A 71 17.82 -10.64 3.82
C GLY A 71 19.03 -10.28 4.68
N THR A 72 18.85 -9.33 5.59
CA THR A 72 19.93 -8.83 6.47
C THR A 72 20.28 -9.82 7.57
N ALA A 73 19.31 -10.64 8.01
CA ALA A 73 19.51 -11.71 9.01
C ALA A 73 18.45 -12.79 8.85
N GLY A 74 18.79 -14.03 9.26
CA GLY A 74 17.86 -15.16 9.19
C GLY A 74 18.19 -16.15 8.09
N LYS A 75 17.20 -16.94 7.72
CA LYS A 75 17.27 -17.88 6.59
C LYS A 75 16.22 -17.52 5.56
N ARG A 76 16.57 -17.66 4.30
CA ARG A 76 15.57 -17.61 3.22
C ARG A 76 14.44 -18.60 3.53
N SER A 77 13.20 -18.12 3.48
CA SER A 77 12.01 -18.95 3.59
C SER A 77 11.01 -18.60 2.50
N GLU A 78 10.20 -19.55 2.08
CA GLU A 78 9.18 -19.29 1.05
C GLU A 78 8.16 -18.27 1.57
N ALA A 79 7.81 -18.31 2.85
CA ALA A 79 6.90 -17.31 3.45
C ALA A 79 7.41 -15.86 3.30
N VAL A 80 8.74 -15.62 3.34
CA VAL A 80 9.28 -14.28 3.08
C VAL A 80 9.17 -13.92 1.60
N LEU A 81 9.44 -14.89 0.71
CA LEU A 81 9.32 -14.64 -0.73
C LEU A 81 7.87 -14.40 -1.15
N ASP A 82 6.92 -15.14 -0.58
CA ASP A 82 5.49 -14.94 -0.81
C ASP A 82 5.03 -13.58 -0.28
N GLY A 83 5.50 -13.19 0.92
CA GLY A 83 5.27 -11.86 1.46
C GLY A 83 5.81 -10.76 0.53
N MET A 84 6.98 -10.96 -0.08
CA MET A 84 7.54 -9.99 -1.03
C MET A 84 6.77 -9.96 -2.36
N ARG A 85 6.34 -11.13 -2.89
CA ARG A 85 5.45 -11.17 -4.07
C ARG A 85 4.16 -10.40 -3.81
N HIS A 86 3.58 -10.61 -2.62
CA HIS A 86 2.39 -9.90 -2.18
C HIS A 86 2.62 -8.39 -2.09
N ILE A 87 3.64 -7.93 -1.37
CA ILE A 87 3.95 -6.50 -1.19
C ILE A 87 4.18 -5.81 -2.55
N LEU A 88 4.93 -6.44 -3.46
CA LEU A 88 5.21 -5.94 -4.80
C LEU A 88 4.07 -6.20 -5.80
N ARG A 89 2.98 -6.81 -5.35
CA ARG A 89 1.79 -7.12 -6.15
C ARG A 89 2.11 -7.92 -7.43
N LEU A 90 3.03 -8.87 -7.34
CA LEU A 90 3.39 -9.73 -8.46
C LEU A 90 2.37 -10.88 -8.69
N ASP A 91 1.44 -11.05 -7.78
CA ASP A 91 0.34 -12.01 -7.78
C ASP A 91 -0.94 -11.48 -8.45
N GLU A 92 -0.94 -10.26 -8.97
CA GLU A 92 -2.07 -9.64 -9.65
C GLU A 92 -1.90 -9.68 -11.17
N ASP A 93 -3.00 -9.92 -11.88
CA ASP A 93 -3.11 -9.80 -13.33
C ASP A 93 -3.66 -8.43 -13.72
N LEU A 94 -2.88 -7.64 -14.46
CA LEU A 94 -3.28 -6.36 -15.03
C LEU A 94 -3.41 -6.39 -16.56
N SER A 95 -3.39 -7.55 -17.19
CA SER A 95 -3.45 -7.69 -18.66
C SER A 95 -4.70 -7.05 -19.25
N GLU A 96 -5.87 -7.23 -18.61
CA GLU A 96 -7.12 -6.57 -19.02
C GLU A 96 -7.01 -5.03 -18.92
N PHE A 97 -6.43 -4.52 -17.84
CA PHE A 97 -6.21 -3.08 -17.68
C PHE A 97 -5.27 -2.54 -18.75
N TYR A 98 -4.20 -3.25 -19.08
CA TYR A 98 -3.28 -2.85 -20.12
C TYR A 98 -3.95 -2.83 -21.51
N ALA A 99 -4.80 -3.79 -21.79
CA ALA A 99 -5.60 -3.80 -23.02
C ALA A 99 -6.50 -2.55 -23.13
N LEU A 100 -7.14 -2.14 -22.02
CA LEU A 100 -7.97 -0.92 -21.97
C LEU A 100 -7.15 0.37 -22.08
N ALA A 101 -5.92 0.37 -21.60
CA ALA A 101 -5.05 1.54 -21.56
C ALA A 101 -4.25 1.74 -22.87
N ALA A 102 -4.04 0.68 -23.66
CA ALA A 102 -3.17 0.69 -24.85
C ALA A 102 -3.58 1.76 -25.89
N ASP A 103 -4.87 1.99 -26.08
CA ASP A 103 -5.41 2.94 -27.05
C ASP A 103 -5.64 4.35 -26.45
N ASP A 104 -5.32 4.56 -25.16
CA ASP A 104 -5.46 5.86 -24.53
C ASP A 104 -4.11 6.62 -24.52
N PRO A 105 -3.99 7.75 -25.26
CA PRO A 105 -2.76 8.54 -25.28
C PRO A 105 -2.28 9.02 -23.91
N ASP A 106 -3.20 9.18 -22.94
CA ASP A 106 -2.87 9.60 -21.58
C ASP A 106 -2.37 8.45 -20.69
N LEU A 107 -2.65 7.18 -21.06
CA LEU A 107 -2.37 6.01 -20.23
C LEU A 107 -1.63 4.86 -20.94
N GLN A 108 -1.38 4.94 -22.26
CA GLN A 108 -0.65 3.88 -22.99
C GLN A 108 0.72 3.55 -22.38
N TRP A 109 1.35 4.52 -21.72
CA TRP A 109 2.64 4.33 -21.04
C TRP A 109 2.58 3.26 -19.91
N VAL A 110 1.42 3.02 -19.33
CA VAL A 110 1.28 2.04 -18.22
C VAL A 110 1.54 0.61 -18.69
N THR A 111 1.35 0.33 -19.97
CA THR A 111 1.58 -1.00 -20.57
C THR A 111 3.05 -1.45 -20.52
N GLN A 112 3.97 -0.55 -20.17
CA GLN A 112 5.37 -0.85 -19.96
C GLN A 112 5.69 -1.39 -18.55
N GLY A 113 4.66 -1.80 -17.79
CA GLY A 113 4.84 -2.42 -16.48
C GLY A 113 4.39 -1.57 -15.30
N ALA A 114 3.81 -0.39 -15.53
CA ALA A 114 3.25 0.44 -14.47
C ALA A 114 1.85 -0.03 -14.05
N GLY A 115 1.33 0.56 -12.96
CA GLY A 115 -0.04 0.34 -12.50
C GLY A 115 -0.15 -0.55 -11.26
N ARG A 116 0.93 -1.23 -10.87
CA ARG A 116 0.95 -1.95 -9.60
C ARG A 116 1.15 -0.98 -8.46
N LEU A 117 0.20 -0.98 -7.55
CA LEU A 117 0.28 -0.19 -6.33
C LEU A 117 0.88 -1.07 -5.22
N MET A 118 2.05 -0.71 -4.74
CA MET A 118 2.70 -1.42 -3.65
C MET A 118 1.72 -1.49 -2.47
N ARG A 119 1.52 -2.65 -1.89
CA ARG A 119 0.62 -2.85 -0.75
C ARG A 119 1.39 -3.23 0.51
N SER A 120 0.75 -3.08 1.64
CA SER A 120 1.29 -3.57 2.90
C SER A 120 1.21 -5.10 2.98
N GLN A 121 1.86 -5.71 3.96
CA GLN A 121 1.80 -7.16 4.15
C GLN A 121 0.38 -7.65 4.52
N THR A 122 -0.43 -6.78 5.13
CA THR A 122 -1.81 -7.07 5.53
C THR A 122 -2.74 -5.91 5.22
N VAL A 123 -4.01 -6.20 4.98
CA VAL A 123 -5.05 -5.17 4.84
C VAL A 123 -5.18 -4.34 6.11
N TYR A 124 -5.01 -4.96 7.27
CA TYR A 124 -4.99 -4.24 8.55
C TYR A 124 -3.96 -3.12 8.58
N GLU A 125 -2.75 -3.37 8.11
CA GLU A 125 -1.69 -2.36 8.00
C GLU A 125 -2.08 -1.22 7.06
N ASP A 126 -2.64 -1.52 5.89
CA ASP A 126 -3.11 -0.51 4.93
C ASP A 126 -4.22 0.36 5.52
N VAL A 127 -5.15 -0.23 6.25
CA VAL A 127 -6.23 0.51 6.94
C VAL A 127 -5.66 1.43 8.03
N VAL A 128 -4.77 0.94 8.89
CA VAL A 128 -4.15 1.73 9.97
C VAL A 128 -3.35 2.90 9.39
N LYS A 129 -2.50 2.65 8.39
CA LYS A 129 -1.73 3.69 7.70
C LYS A 129 -2.67 4.74 7.08
N THR A 130 -3.73 4.30 6.41
CA THR A 130 -4.70 5.20 5.78
C THR A 130 -5.45 6.04 6.81
N ILE A 131 -5.88 5.49 7.94
CA ILE A 131 -6.48 6.27 9.04
C ILE A 131 -5.49 7.34 9.53
N CYS A 132 -4.20 7.05 9.60
CA CYS A 132 -3.17 8.00 9.98
C CYS A 132 -2.98 9.14 8.95
N THR A 133 -3.41 8.99 7.69
CA THR A 133 -3.35 10.07 6.70
C THR A 133 -4.53 11.05 6.79
N THR A 134 -5.64 10.69 7.43
CA THR A 134 -6.86 11.49 7.43
C THR A 134 -6.67 12.82 8.15
N ASN A 135 -7.08 13.93 7.55
CA ASN A 135 -7.13 15.27 8.15
C ASN A 135 -5.86 15.65 8.96
N THR A 136 -4.68 15.43 8.37
CA THR A 136 -3.38 15.79 8.96
C THR A 136 -2.37 16.15 7.87
N ALA A 137 -1.30 16.86 8.24
CA ALA A 137 -0.16 17.05 7.35
C ALA A 137 0.65 15.74 7.23
N TRP A 138 1.35 15.55 6.12
CA TRP A 138 2.16 14.35 5.87
C TRP A 138 3.16 14.04 6.99
N SER A 139 3.85 15.05 7.51
CA SER A 139 4.75 14.90 8.66
C SER A 139 4.05 14.34 9.91
N GLY A 140 2.77 14.64 10.10
CA GLY A 140 1.96 14.07 11.17
C GLY A 140 1.70 12.57 10.95
N THR A 141 1.40 12.18 9.71
CA THR A 141 1.25 10.78 9.33
C THR A 141 2.54 9.99 9.57
N VAL A 142 3.66 10.48 9.04
CA VAL A 142 4.98 9.85 9.22
C VAL A 142 5.29 9.65 10.70
N ARG A 143 5.10 10.69 11.54
CA ARG A 143 5.34 10.60 12.98
C ARG A 143 4.46 9.54 13.66
N MET A 144 3.16 9.50 13.34
CA MET A 144 2.23 8.54 13.94
C MET A 144 2.61 7.11 13.59
N VAL A 145 2.81 6.83 12.31
CA VAL A 145 3.16 5.48 11.84
C VAL A 145 4.53 5.06 12.35
N SER A 146 5.52 5.96 12.33
CA SER A 146 6.85 5.67 12.89
C SER A 146 6.77 5.28 14.38
N ALA A 147 6.04 6.05 15.19
CA ALA A 147 5.89 5.75 16.61
C ALA A 147 5.16 4.41 16.85
N ILE A 148 4.14 4.10 16.04
CA ILE A 148 3.41 2.83 16.13
C ILE A 148 4.36 1.66 15.82
N VAL A 149 5.12 1.72 14.72
CA VAL A 149 6.04 0.63 14.33
C VAL A 149 7.22 0.53 15.31
N GLU A 150 7.83 1.65 15.71
CA GLU A 150 8.98 1.67 16.62
C GLU A 150 8.67 1.05 17.99
N HIS A 151 7.51 1.37 18.55
CA HIS A 151 7.19 0.96 19.92
C HIS A 151 6.39 -0.33 20.01
N LEU A 152 5.60 -0.69 19.00
CA LEU A 152 4.72 -1.86 19.03
C LEU A 152 5.13 -2.95 18.03
N GLY A 153 5.95 -2.63 17.03
CA GLY A 153 6.40 -3.56 16.01
C GLY A 153 7.42 -4.57 16.53
N GLU A 154 7.29 -5.83 16.11
CA GLU A 154 8.25 -6.88 16.48
C GLU A 154 9.59 -6.67 15.77
N PRO A 155 10.73 -6.65 16.49
CA PRO A 155 12.04 -6.41 15.87
C PRO A 155 12.56 -7.66 15.15
N ALA A 156 13.08 -7.46 13.93
CA ALA A 156 13.91 -8.44 13.25
C ALA A 156 15.27 -8.58 13.95
N ALA A 157 16.00 -9.64 13.62
CA ALA A 157 17.34 -9.84 14.18
C ALA A 157 18.29 -8.73 13.70
N GLY A 158 18.88 -8.01 14.65
CA GLY A 158 19.80 -6.89 14.37
C GLY A 158 19.10 -5.55 14.12
N ALA A 159 17.78 -5.46 14.35
CA ALA A 159 17.06 -4.20 14.26
C ALA A 159 17.65 -3.13 15.22
N PRO A 160 17.74 -1.86 14.80
CA PRO A 160 18.13 -0.77 15.68
C PRO A 160 17.13 -0.63 16.85
N ALA A 161 17.63 -0.21 18.02
CA ALA A 161 16.80 -0.08 19.23
C ALA A 161 15.73 1.01 19.07
N ASP A 162 16.17 2.19 18.61
CA ASP A 162 15.35 3.41 18.56
C ASP A 162 15.06 3.78 17.09
N SER A 163 14.35 2.87 16.37
CA SER A 163 14.05 3.06 14.96
C SER A 163 12.80 2.28 14.58
N PRO A 164 11.92 2.83 13.73
CA PRO A 164 10.82 2.09 13.15
C PRO A 164 11.28 1.09 12.06
N PHE A 165 12.52 1.22 11.57
CA PHE A 165 13.04 0.32 10.54
C PHE A 165 13.67 -0.92 11.17
N GLY A 166 13.59 -2.04 10.46
CA GLY A 166 13.98 -3.34 10.99
C GLY A 166 12.94 -3.97 11.91
N ARG A 167 11.73 -3.42 11.97
CA ARG A 167 10.58 -3.94 12.72
C ARG A 167 9.43 -4.25 11.77
N ALA A 168 8.73 -5.36 11.99
CA ALA A 168 7.49 -5.61 11.29
C ALA A 168 6.39 -4.63 11.75
N PHE A 169 5.40 -4.38 10.91
CA PHE A 169 4.20 -3.66 11.35
C PHE A 169 3.55 -4.39 12.52
N PRO A 170 3.08 -3.70 13.57
CA PRO A 170 2.55 -4.35 14.76
C PRO A 170 1.26 -5.12 14.46
N SER A 171 1.12 -6.30 15.09
CA SER A 171 -0.09 -7.08 15.00
C SER A 171 -1.29 -6.35 15.62
N PRO A 172 -2.54 -6.69 15.20
CA PRO A 172 -3.74 -6.18 15.85
C PRO A 172 -3.72 -6.40 17.38
N ALA A 173 -3.25 -7.55 17.86
CA ALA A 173 -3.13 -7.84 19.28
C ALA A 173 -2.15 -6.90 20.01
N ALA A 174 -1.00 -6.59 19.39
CA ALA A 174 -0.03 -5.64 19.97
C ALA A 174 -0.62 -4.23 20.07
N MET A 175 -1.31 -3.78 19.04
CA MET A 175 -1.97 -2.48 19.04
C MET A 175 -3.16 -2.43 20.00
N ALA A 176 -3.97 -3.50 20.11
CA ALA A 176 -5.09 -3.58 21.05
C ALA A 176 -4.64 -3.54 22.53
N ALA A 177 -3.49 -4.16 22.84
CA ALA A 177 -2.90 -4.20 24.19
C ALA A 177 -2.26 -2.86 24.59
N ALA A 178 -1.92 -1.97 23.63
CA ALA A 178 -1.32 -0.69 23.93
C ALA A 178 -2.27 0.22 24.74
N PRO A 179 -1.79 0.89 25.80
CA PRO A 179 -2.63 1.76 26.60
C PRO A 179 -3.03 3.02 25.81
N GLU A 180 -4.15 3.64 26.20
CA GLU A 180 -4.62 4.89 25.57
C GLU A 180 -3.57 6.00 25.61
N SER A 181 -2.76 6.06 26.69
CA SER A 181 -1.66 6.99 26.83
C SER A 181 -0.60 6.85 25.73
N PHE A 182 -0.38 5.65 25.22
CA PHE A 182 0.52 5.46 24.09
C PHE A 182 0.05 6.23 22.85
N TYR A 183 -1.23 6.09 22.49
CA TYR A 183 -1.80 6.78 21.33
C TYR A 183 -1.84 8.30 21.51
N ARG A 184 -2.06 8.76 22.75
CA ARG A 184 -2.14 10.19 23.07
C ARG A 184 -0.77 10.84 23.14
N ASP A 185 0.18 10.24 23.89
CA ASP A 185 1.40 10.90 24.34
C ASP A 185 2.61 10.52 23.47
N VAL A 186 2.68 9.28 22.97
CA VAL A 186 3.79 8.76 22.15
C VAL A 186 3.47 8.89 20.67
N ALA A 187 2.46 8.22 20.17
CA ALA A 187 2.05 8.29 18.77
C ALA A 187 1.46 9.67 18.40
N ARG A 188 0.94 10.39 19.39
CA ARG A 188 0.28 11.71 19.22
C ARG A 188 -0.77 11.70 18.12
N SER A 189 -1.59 10.65 18.12
CA SER A 189 -2.59 10.40 17.08
C SER A 189 -3.88 11.21 17.25
N GLY A 190 -3.99 12.00 18.32
CA GLY A 190 -5.17 12.81 18.63
C GLY A 190 -6.41 11.93 18.71
N TYR A 191 -7.50 12.38 18.12
CA TYR A 191 -8.78 11.64 18.10
C TYR A 191 -8.70 10.28 17.39
N ARG A 192 -7.70 10.08 16.50
CA ARG A 192 -7.49 8.80 15.78
C ARG A 192 -7.06 7.69 16.72
N GLY A 193 -6.46 8.02 17.88
CA GLY A 193 -6.02 7.03 18.86
C GLY A 193 -7.15 6.09 19.30
N ALA A 194 -8.34 6.64 19.54
CA ALA A 194 -9.52 5.85 19.88
C ALA A 194 -9.94 4.95 18.71
N TYR A 195 -9.90 5.44 17.47
CA TYR A 195 -10.24 4.66 16.28
C TYR A 195 -9.26 3.51 16.03
N LEU A 196 -7.96 3.80 16.08
CA LEU A 196 -6.89 2.82 15.90
C LEU A 196 -6.97 1.70 16.94
N ARG A 197 -7.22 2.06 18.20
CA ARG A 197 -7.35 1.08 19.29
C ARG A 197 -8.61 0.24 19.13
N SER A 198 -9.77 0.85 18.83
CA SER A 198 -11.02 0.13 18.60
C SER A 198 -10.90 -0.84 17.44
N LEU A 199 -10.36 -0.39 16.30
CA LEU A 199 -10.10 -1.25 15.14
C LEU A 199 -9.20 -2.43 15.52
N ALA A 200 -8.10 -2.16 16.21
CA ALA A 200 -7.16 -3.22 16.65
C ALA A 200 -7.83 -4.25 17.56
N GLN A 201 -8.73 -3.82 18.44
CA GLN A 201 -9.49 -4.69 19.32
C GLN A 201 -10.46 -5.60 18.54
N SER A 202 -11.24 -5.01 17.60
CA SER A 202 -12.20 -5.79 16.80
C SER A 202 -11.51 -6.78 15.86
N VAL A 203 -10.34 -6.43 15.28
CA VAL A 203 -9.58 -7.38 14.46
C VAL A 203 -8.87 -8.44 15.31
N ALA A 204 -8.32 -8.08 16.49
CA ALA A 204 -7.67 -9.03 17.39
C ALA A 204 -8.65 -10.02 18.03
N SER A 205 -9.92 -9.65 18.18
CA SER A 205 -10.98 -10.55 18.68
C SER A 205 -11.68 -11.34 17.57
N GLU A 206 -11.21 -11.22 16.31
CA GLU A 206 -11.81 -11.87 15.14
C GLU A 206 -13.28 -11.45 14.89
N GLU A 207 -13.70 -10.29 15.42
CA GLU A 207 -15.01 -9.69 15.14
C GLU A 207 -15.05 -9.13 13.71
N ILE A 208 -13.90 -8.67 13.20
CA ILE A 208 -13.72 -8.15 11.84
C ILE A 208 -12.56 -8.89 11.19
N ASP A 209 -12.81 -9.51 10.03
CA ASP A 209 -11.77 -9.98 9.11
C ASP A 209 -11.57 -8.97 7.98
N LEU A 210 -10.46 -8.24 8.02
CA LEU A 210 -10.14 -7.28 6.97
C LEU A 210 -9.52 -7.93 5.73
N GLU A 211 -8.87 -9.09 5.90
CA GLU A 211 -8.21 -9.78 4.80
C GLU A 211 -9.22 -10.33 3.78
N GLU A 212 -10.44 -10.66 4.24
CA GLU A 212 -11.56 -11.06 3.37
C GLU A 212 -11.89 -9.98 2.33
N LEU A 213 -11.76 -8.69 2.68
CA LEU A 213 -12.07 -7.59 1.75
C LEU A 213 -11.16 -7.60 0.50
N ALA A 214 -9.93 -8.12 0.63
CA ALA A 214 -8.98 -8.22 -0.47
C ALA A 214 -9.05 -9.56 -1.20
N THR A 215 -9.48 -10.63 -0.52
CA THR A 215 -9.39 -12.01 -1.05
C THR A 215 -10.72 -12.55 -1.56
N ALA A 216 -11.86 -11.99 -1.13
CA ALA A 216 -13.17 -12.41 -1.61
C ALA A 216 -13.33 -12.13 -3.11
N ASP A 217 -13.96 -13.08 -3.81
CA ASP A 217 -14.31 -12.90 -5.22
C ASP A 217 -15.27 -11.70 -5.37
N PRO A 218 -15.09 -10.83 -6.38
CA PRO A 218 -16.00 -9.72 -6.67
C PRO A 218 -17.46 -10.13 -6.91
N ASP A 219 -17.72 -11.36 -7.30
CA ASP A 219 -19.08 -11.90 -7.47
C ASP A 219 -19.69 -12.29 -6.10
N ASP A 220 -18.86 -12.63 -5.11
CA ASP A 220 -19.31 -12.97 -3.74
C ASP A 220 -19.37 -11.73 -2.83
N LEU A 221 -18.45 -10.78 -3.00
CA LEU A 221 -18.39 -9.52 -2.24
C LEU A 221 -18.12 -8.36 -3.21
N SER A 222 -19.17 -7.65 -3.59
CA SER A 222 -19.09 -6.54 -4.54
C SER A 222 -18.30 -5.35 -4.00
N ASP A 223 -17.78 -4.50 -4.89
CA ASP A 223 -17.06 -3.27 -4.52
C ASP A 223 -17.93 -2.29 -3.69
N ASP A 224 -19.25 -2.31 -3.87
CA ASP A 224 -20.18 -1.50 -3.08
C ASP A 224 -20.29 -2.02 -1.65
N GLU A 225 -20.30 -3.33 -1.46
CA GLU A 225 -20.29 -3.97 -0.14
C GLU A 225 -18.94 -3.77 0.55
N VAL A 226 -17.82 -3.96 -0.17
CA VAL A 226 -16.48 -3.63 0.38
C VAL A 226 -16.42 -2.17 0.82
N ALA A 227 -16.91 -1.23 0.01
CA ALA A 227 -16.95 0.18 0.38
C ALA A 227 -17.81 0.41 1.62
N ALA A 228 -18.97 -0.26 1.73
CA ALA A 228 -19.85 -0.17 2.90
C ALA A 228 -19.18 -0.71 4.17
N CYS A 229 -18.50 -1.87 4.08
CA CYS A 229 -17.70 -2.44 5.18
C CYS A 229 -16.61 -1.46 5.64
N LEU A 230 -15.86 -0.88 4.70
CA LEU A 230 -14.80 0.08 5.02
C LEU A 230 -15.35 1.36 5.67
N LEU A 231 -16.48 1.89 5.16
CA LEU A 231 -17.12 3.09 5.71
C LEU A 231 -17.70 2.87 7.12
N ALA A 232 -17.97 1.63 7.51
CA ALA A 232 -18.38 1.28 8.87
C ALA A 232 -17.23 1.29 9.88
N LEU A 233 -15.97 1.25 9.42
CA LEU A 233 -14.80 1.27 10.29
C LEU A 233 -14.59 2.63 10.93
N PRO A 234 -14.18 2.69 12.22
CA PRO A 234 -13.90 3.95 12.90
C PRO A 234 -12.80 4.75 12.19
N GLY A 235 -13.10 6.01 11.85
CA GLY A 235 -12.12 6.91 11.22
C GLY A 235 -11.96 6.77 9.70
N VAL A 236 -12.72 5.88 9.08
CA VAL A 236 -12.72 5.68 7.62
C VAL A 236 -13.89 6.45 7.00
N GLY A 237 -13.58 7.50 6.26
CA GLY A 237 -14.52 8.27 5.43
C GLY A 237 -14.39 7.90 3.94
N PRO A 238 -15.18 8.56 3.05
CA PRO A 238 -15.20 8.23 1.62
C PRO A 238 -13.81 8.25 0.94
N TYR A 239 -12.97 9.22 1.28
CA TYR A 239 -11.57 9.28 0.81
C TYR A 239 -10.79 8.04 1.25
N ALA A 240 -10.79 7.74 2.55
CA ALA A 240 -10.03 6.64 3.11
C ALA A 240 -10.53 5.28 2.57
N ALA A 241 -11.85 5.10 2.45
CA ALA A 241 -12.43 3.90 1.86
C ALA A 241 -11.96 3.69 0.40
N ALA A 242 -12.04 4.73 -0.45
CA ALA A 242 -11.57 4.64 -1.83
C ALA A 242 -10.07 4.35 -1.92
N HIS A 243 -9.26 4.95 -1.02
CA HIS A 243 -7.82 4.72 -0.97
C HIS A 243 -7.49 3.28 -0.53
N ILE A 244 -8.14 2.78 0.53
CA ILE A 244 -7.96 1.40 0.98
C ILE A 244 -8.39 0.43 -0.12
N MET A 245 -9.55 0.64 -0.76
CA MET A 245 -10.00 -0.18 -1.89
C MET A 245 -8.93 -0.28 -2.98
N MET A 246 -8.32 0.85 -3.34
CA MET A 246 -7.24 0.89 -4.32
C MET A 246 -6.03 0.06 -3.86
N LEU A 247 -5.64 0.13 -2.58
CA LEU A 247 -4.52 -0.64 -2.02
C LEU A 247 -4.80 -2.15 -1.98
N ILE A 248 -6.04 -2.56 -1.78
CA ILE A 248 -6.43 -3.98 -1.75
C ILE A 248 -6.79 -4.57 -3.13
N GLY A 249 -6.67 -3.79 -4.23
CA GLY A 249 -6.94 -4.28 -5.59
C GLY A 249 -8.38 -4.09 -6.07
N ARG A 250 -9.19 -3.32 -5.35
CA ARG A 250 -10.56 -2.95 -5.71
C ARG A 250 -10.59 -1.56 -6.32
N TYR A 251 -10.40 -1.48 -7.64
CA TYR A 251 -10.06 -0.23 -8.34
C TYR A 251 -11.25 0.56 -8.88
N SER A 252 -12.50 0.20 -8.55
CA SER A 252 -13.69 0.86 -9.13
C SER A 252 -13.94 2.28 -8.62
N ARG A 253 -13.36 2.66 -7.47
CA ARG A 253 -13.58 3.96 -6.82
C ARG A 253 -12.44 4.93 -7.08
N LEU A 254 -12.78 6.16 -7.46
CA LEU A 254 -11.80 7.23 -7.61
C LEU A 254 -11.46 7.83 -6.23
N VAL A 255 -10.18 8.00 -5.96
CA VAL A 255 -9.69 8.73 -4.77
C VAL A 255 -9.84 10.23 -5.04
N LEU A 256 -10.94 10.83 -4.58
CA LEU A 256 -11.25 12.25 -4.80
C LEU A 256 -11.04 13.03 -3.49
N ASP A 257 -9.95 13.80 -3.42
CA ASP A 257 -9.54 14.54 -2.24
C ASP A 257 -9.01 15.95 -2.52
N SER A 258 -8.37 16.56 -1.54
CA SER A 258 -7.80 17.89 -1.63
C SER A 258 -6.52 17.97 -2.49
N TRP A 259 -5.88 16.84 -2.79
CA TRP A 259 -4.73 16.73 -3.67
C TRP A 259 -5.13 16.32 -5.09
N THR A 260 -5.95 15.30 -5.24
CA THR A 260 -6.32 14.73 -6.54
C THR A 260 -7.12 15.70 -7.41
N ARG A 261 -8.07 16.45 -6.82
CA ARG A 261 -8.88 17.43 -7.58
C ARG A 261 -8.06 18.57 -8.18
N PRO A 262 -7.17 19.27 -7.44
CA PRO A 262 -6.28 20.29 -8.02
C PRO A 262 -5.31 19.70 -9.03
N THR A 263 -4.72 18.55 -8.78
CA THR A 263 -3.81 17.87 -9.69
C THR A 263 -4.51 17.54 -11.01
N TYR A 264 -5.71 16.96 -10.95
CA TYR A 264 -6.52 16.74 -12.14
C TYR A 264 -6.81 18.03 -12.91
N ALA A 265 -7.18 19.10 -12.20
CA ALA A 265 -7.46 20.39 -12.84
C ALA A 265 -6.24 20.97 -13.57
N SER A 266 -5.05 20.81 -12.97
CA SER A 266 -3.77 21.22 -13.58
C SER A 266 -3.48 20.44 -14.86
N LEU A 267 -3.54 19.11 -14.79
CA LEU A 267 -3.25 18.22 -15.93
C LEU A 267 -4.31 18.31 -17.05
N ASN A 268 -5.56 18.54 -16.69
CA ASN A 268 -6.68 18.66 -17.63
C ASN A 268 -6.86 20.09 -18.18
N GLY A 269 -6.07 21.07 -17.71
CA GLY A 269 -6.15 22.47 -18.10
C GLY A 269 -7.35 23.24 -17.57
N ARG A 270 -8.25 22.61 -16.81
CA ARG A 270 -9.45 23.24 -16.23
C ARG A 270 -10.00 22.47 -15.02
N LYS A 271 -10.65 23.19 -14.12
CA LYS A 271 -11.41 22.56 -13.02
C LYS A 271 -12.59 21.74 -13.56
N ALA A 272 -12.88 20.64 -12.91
CA ALA A 272 -14.02 19.79 -13.21
C ALA A 272 -14.76 19.40 -11.92
N LYS A 273 -16.06 19.15 -12.04
CA LYS A 273 -16.85 18.54 -10.96
C LYS A 273 -16.51 17.04 -10.86
N ASP A 274 -16.63 16.46 -9.66
CA ASP A 274 -16.38 15.06 -9.41
C ASP A 274 -17.10 14.13 -10.42
N THR A 275 -18.40 14.40 -10.67
CA THR A 275 -19.19 13.64 -11.66
C THR A 275 -18.66 13.72 -13.09
N ALA A 276 -17.93 14.77 -13.46
CA ALA A 276 -17.30 14.88 -14.77
C ALA A 276 -15.97 14.10 -14.81
N ILE A 277 -15.23 14.06 -13.69
CA ILE A 277 -14.03 13.25 -13.54
C ILE A 277 -14.42 11.76 -13.61
N GLU A 278 -15.38 11.33 -12.79
CA GLU A 278 -15.89 9.96 -12.78
C GLU A 278 -16.36 9.52 -14.17
N ARG A 279 -17.10 10.36 -14.89
CA ARG A 279 -17.56 10.06 -16.25
C ARG A 279 -16.41 9.85 -17.24
N ARG A 280 -15.29 10.59 -17.11
CA ARG A 280 -14.11 10.42 -17.98
C ARG A 280 -13.50 9.04 -17.81
N PHE A 281 -13.38 8.55 -16.58
CA PHE A 281 -12.71 7.29 -16.27
C PHE A 281 -13.65 6.08 -16.28
N ARG A 282 -14.99 6.27 -16.39
CA ARG A 282 -15.98 5.18 -16.42
C ARG A 282 -15.70 4.11 -17.48
N ARG A 283 -15.06 4.47 -18.59
CA ARG A 283 -14.69 3.53 -19.66
C ARG A 283 -13.75 2.42 -19.22
N TYR A 284 -13.03 2.61 -18.12
CA TYR A 284 -12.13 1.61 -17.55
C TYR A 284 -12.83 0.59 -16.64
N GLY A 285 -14.18 0.68 -16.48
CA GLY A 285 -14.95 -0.27 -15.70
C GLY A 285 -14.43 -0.40 -14.28
N ARG A 286 -14.11 -1.62 -13.87
CA ARG A 286 -13.56 -1.91 -12.54
C ARG A 286 -12.20 -1.26 -12.25
N TYR A 287 -11.48 -0.79 -13.27
CA TYR A 287 -10.19 -0.11 -13.14
C TYR A 287 -10.29 1.42 -13.16
N SER A 288 -11.49 1.99 -13.02
CA SER A 288 -11.71 3.45 -13.11
C SER A 288 -10.85 4.26 -12.14
N GLY A 289 -10.72 3.80 -10.90
CA GLY A 289 -9.88 4.45 -9.86
C GLY A 289 -8.39 4.31 -10.15
N LEU A 290 -7.94 3.13 -10.62
CA LEU A 290 -6.55 2.93 -11.03
C LEU A 290 -6.17 3.82 -12.22
N ALA A 291 -7.01 3.86 -13.25
CA ALA A 291 -6.81 4.71 -14.40
C ALA A 291 -6.74 6.21 -14.02
N PHE A 292 -7.62 6.63 -13.12
CA PHE A 292 -7.59 7.99 -12.57
C PHE A 292 -6.30 8.27 -11.80
N TRP A 293 -5.89 7.37 -10.93
CA TRP A 293 -4.66 7.51 -10.13
C TRP A 293 -3.42 7.61 -11.03
N LEU A 294 -3.29 6.74 -12.01
CA LEU A 294 -2.16 6.72 -12.93
C LEU A 294 -2.15 7.95 -13.85
N PHE A 295 -3.33 8.46 -14.25
CA PHE A 295 -3.40 9.73 -14.94
C PHE A 295 -2.82 10.88 -14.12
N LEU A 296 -3.04 10.89 -12.80
CA LEU A 296 -2.52 11.94 -11.90
C LEU A 296 -1.02 11.80 -11.62
N THR A 297 -0.51 10.57 -11.58
CA THR A 297 0.85 10.23 -11.11
C THR A 297 1.83 9.95 -12.26
N ARG A 298 1.41 10.14 -13.49
CA ARG A 298 2.20 9.83 -14.70
C ARG A 298 3.60 10.44 -14.69
N ASP A 299 3.75 11.64 -14.11
CA ASP A 299 5.01 12.40 -14.08
C ASP A 299 5.81 12.18 -12.77
N TRP A 300 5.38 11.28 -11.88
CA TRP A 300 6.08 11.05 -10.61
C TRP A 300 7.42 10.34 -10.79
N VAL A 301 7.53 9.51 -11.79
CA VAL A 301 8.77 8.83 -12.17
C VAL A 301 9.19 9.35 -13.54
N ALA A 302 10.32 10.06 -13.57
CA ALA A 302 10.89 10.49 -14.84
C ALA A 302 11.31 9.27 -15.67
N GLU A 303 11.01 9.29 -16.97
CA GLU A 303 11.56 8.32 -17.91
C GLU A 303 13.08 8.35 -17.81
N PRO A 304 13.77 7.20 -17.78
CA PRO A 304 15.23 7.19 -17.89
C PRO A 304 15.64 7.80 -19.24
N VAL A 305 16.46 8.84 -19.18
CA VAL A 305 17.03 9.52 -20.35
C VAL A 305 17.99 8.61 -21.08
#